data_d024b1be260ce292cce3c2c0e0fdc971
#
_entry.id   d024b1be260ce292cce3c2c0e0fdc971
#
_cell.length_a   1.000
_cell.length_b   1.000
_cell.length_c   1.000
_cell.angle_alpha   90.00
_cell.angle_beta   90.00
_cell.angle_gamma   90.00
#
_symmetry.space_group_name_H-M   'P 1'
#
loop_
_entity.id
_entity.type
_entity.pdbx_description
1 polymer ?
#
loop_
_entity_poly.entity_id
_entity_poly.type
_entity_poly.pdbx_seq_one_letter_code
_entity_poly.pdbx_strand_id
1 'polypeptide(L)'
;MEEKKERAIIFSGGGSRFAIYSGIYAALEELGHKPDLIIGSCGGGMATNIISSFKTNIERKEYLKSLEFYNFIKKISLTKERKLYKIGLDFKIRGIRNKKNNYIEDIFNKYLLDIPENVEDFLPTLAKSQGPYISNIIIGSKILFNKFEVGEKVNGRKLYKEIYMTDIKTKKLIEENWLSQKSKIFLNSSLSEKIEIRTDIPLLKASRISASDIFYTNPVFYNGENFSGGFVDLIPIELAKSLSKEVILELKQKYKKIEEIALISTVGYSGNERMREVHDFNADYWIDTSDAAKSLKGSYISTKINLFKFQVELSIPETYEKYKNDVDIQWDYGYQRGKEAILSGKNNKKKMRDANFLNTSEEFRNKRNLSGGKN
;
A
#
# COMPACT_ATOMS: atom_id res chain seq x y z
N MET A 1 -30.84 4.40 4.91
CA MET A 1 -29.42 4.11 5.19
C MET A 1 -28.91 3.05 4.23
N GLU A 2 -27.80 3.27 3.58
CA GLU A 2 -27.13 2.23 2.81
C GLU A 2 -26.70 1.11 3.78
N GLU A 3 -27.02 -0.13 3.45
CA GLU A 3 -26.68 -1.27 4.29
C GLU A 3 -25.17 -1.48 4.32
N LYS A 4 -24.63 -1.80 5.52
CA LYS A 4 -23.20 -2.14 5.65
C LYS A 4 -22.83 -3.31 4.74
N LYS A 5 -21.64 -3.28 4.22
CA LYS A 5 -21.06 -4.39 3.46
C LYS A 5 -20.94 -5.63 4.33
N GLU A 6 -21.01 -6.79 3.71
CA GLU A 6 -20.81 -8.03 4.45
C GLU A 6 -19.36 -8.12 4.93
N ARG A 7 -18.39 -7.79 4.05
CA ARG A 7 -16.98 -8.04 4.34
C ARG A 7 -16.08 -7.01 3.71
N ALA A 8 -15.25 -6.35 4.53
CA ALA A 8 -14.19 -5.48 4.06
C ALA A 8 -12.82 -6.18 4.16
N ILE A 9 -11.95 -5.94 3.17
CA ILE A 9 -10.53 -6.26 3.25
C ILE A 9 -9.70 -4.99 3.15
N ILE A 10 -8.63 -4.89 3.98
CA ILE A 10 -7.67 -3.79 3.90
C ILE A 10 -6.37 -4.32 3.29
N PHE A 11 -6.01 -3.79 2.12
CA PHE A 11 -4.70 -3.96 1.49
C PHE A 11 -3.83 -2.75 1.79
N SER A 12 -3.04 -2.86 2.82
CA SER A 12 -2.12 -1.81 3.23
C SER A 12 -0.85 -1.80 2.38
N GLY A 13 -0.06 -0.73 2.47
CA GLY A 13 1.18 -0.58 1.72
C GLY A 13 2.15 -1.76 1.82
N GLY A 14 3.11 -1.79 0.95
CA GLY A 14 4.11 -2.86 0.84
C GLY A 14 4.77 -2.91 -0.54
N GLY A 15 4.71 -1.81 -1.29
CA GLY A 15 5.32 -1.70 -2.61
C GLY A 15 4.63 -2.60 -3.65
N SER A 16 5.38 -3.41 -4.37
CA SER A 16 4.92 -4.20 -5.52
C SER A 16 4.21 -5.51 -5.15
N ARG A 17 3.33 -5.50 -4.14
CA ARG A 17 2.59 -6.70 -3.69
C ARG A 17 1.29 -6.95 -4.47
N PHE A 18 1.15 -6.42 -5.66
CA PHE A 18 -0.10 -6.47 -6.44
C PHE A 18 -0.59 -7.90 -6.68
N ALA A 19 0.29 -8.79 -7.10
CA ALA A 19 -0.04 -10.19 -7.35
C ALA A 19 -0.32 -10.96 -6.06
N ILE A 20 0.37 -10.65 -4.95
CA ILE A 20 0.09 -11.24 -3.63
C ILE A 20 -1.33 -10.90 -3.19
N TYR A 21 -1.70 -9.62 -3.22
CA TYR A 21 -3.04 -9.16 -2.81
C TYR A 21 -4.15 -9.71 -3.70
N SER A 22 -3.89 -9.77 -5.01
CA SER A 22 -4.85 -10.37 -5.96
C SER A 22 -5.01 -11.88 -5.73
N GLY A 23 -3.93 -12.60 -5.39
CA GLY A 23 -3.98 -14.01 -5.01
C GLY A 23 -4.74 -14.23 -3.70
N ILE A 24 -4.53 -13.37 -2.69
CA ILE A 24 -5.32 -13.39 -1.44
C ILE A 24 -6.81 -13.24 -1.77
N TYR A 25 -7.16 -12.20 -2.55
CA TYR A 25 -8.54 -11.96 -2.93
C TYR A 25 -9.17 -13.16 -3.66
N ALA A 26 -8.43 -13.79 -4.56
CA ALA A 26 -8.89 -14.96 -5.30
C ALA A 26 -9.21 -16.14 -4.36
N ALA A 27 -8.37 -16.41 -3.36
CA ALA A 27 -8.62 -17.46 -2.37
C ALA A 27 -9.87 -17.17 -1.54
N LEU A 28 -10.06 -15.91 -1.11
CA LEU A 28 -11.24 -15.50 -0.35
C LEU A 28 -12.52 -15.66 -1.18
N GLU A 29 -12.50 -15.27 -2.45
CA GLU A 29 -13.65 -15.42 -3.36
C GLU A 29 -14.00 -16.89 -3.58
N GLU A 30 -13.01 -17.74 -3.83
CA GLU A 30 -13.20 -19.19 -4.07
C GLU A 30 -13.74 -19.93 -2.84
N LEU A 31 -13.32 -19.53 -1.64
CA LEU A 31 -13.77 -20.12 -0.38
C LEU A 31 -15.09 -19.52 0.15
N GLY A 32 -15.80 -18.72 -0.63
CA GLY A 32 -17.08 -18.13 -0.23
C GLY A 32 -16.96 -16.96 0.76
N HIS A 33 -15.77 -16.44 0.96
CA HIS A 33 -15.47 -15.29 1.84
C HIS A 33 -15.12 -14.01 1.05
N LYS A 34 -15.70 -13.87 -0.15
CA LYS A 34 -15.46 -12.73 -1.03
C LYS A 34 -15.69 -11.39 -0.31
N PRO A 35 -14.68 -10.51 -0.24
CA PRO A 35 -14.90 -9.14 0.19
C PRO A 35 -15.73 -8.36 -0.84
N ASP A 36 -16.71 -7.62 -0.37
CA ASP A 36 -17.54 -6.71 -1.17
C ASP A 36 -17.19 -5.23 -0.96
N LEU A 37 -16.18 -4.98 -0.10
CA LEU A 37 -15.51 -3.70 0.06
C LEU A 37 -13.98 -3.91 0.15
N ILE A 38 -13.23 -3.18 -0.67
CA ILE A 38 -11.76 -3.18 -0.62
C ILE A 38 -11.27 -1.79 -0.23
N ILE A 39 -10.42 -1.72 0.78
CA ILE A 39 -9.75 -0.48 1.17
C ILE A 39 -8.26 -0.65 0.89
N GLY A 40 -7.71 0.21 0.04
CA GLY A 40 -6.31 0.13 -0.38
C GLY A 40 -5.50 1.36 -0.05
N SER A 41 -4.25 1.17 0.40
CA SER A 41 -3.30 2.25 0.56
C SER A 41 -1.93 1.88 -0.01
N CYS A 42 -1.20 2.85 -0.57
CA CYS A 42 0.09 2.67 -1.23
C CYS A 42 0.02 1.57 -2.32
N GLY A 43 0.87 0.55 -2.27
CA GLY A 43 0.80 -0.61 -3.18
C GLY A 43 -0.53 -1.37 -3.13
N GLY A 44 -1.23 -1.34 -1.98
CA GLY A 44 -2.58 -1.87 -1.85
C GLY A 44 -3.61 -1.10 -2.68
N GLY A 45 -3.41 0.20 -2.91
CA GLY A 45 -4.25 1.00 -3.81
C GLY A 45 -4.19 0.51 -5.26
N MET A 46 -3.01 0.15 -5.77
CA MET A 46 -2.89 -0.44 -7.12
C MET A 46 -3.52 -1.83 -7.18
N ALA A 47 -3.35 -2.66 -6.16
CA ALA A 47 -4.01 -3.97 -6.10
C ALA A 47 -5.54 -3.81 -6.07
N THR A 48 -6.06 -2.85 -5.29
CA THR A 48 -7.49 -2.50 -5.25
C THR A 48 -8.02 -2.11 -6.62
N ASN A 49 -7.27 -1.29 -7.36
CA ASN A 49 -7.62 -0.91 -8.72
C ASN A 49 -7.70 -2.15 -9.63
N ILE A 50 -6.67 -2.99 -9.67
CA ILE A 50 -6.65 -4.19 -10.51
C ILE A 50 -7.80 -5.11 -10.16
N ILE A 51 -8.03 -5.41 -8.88
CA ILE A 51 -9.11 -6.29 -8.44
C ILE A 51 -10.48 -5.73 -8.82
N SER A 52 -10.67 -4.41 -8.68
CA SER A 52 -11.94 -3.76 -8.97
C SER A 52 -12.18 -3.52 -10.47
N SER A 53 -11.14 -3.50 -11.30
CA SER A 53 -11.24 -3.23 -12.74
C SER A 53 -11.60 -4.45 -13.58
N PHE A 54 -11.47 -5.66 -13.05
CA PHE A 54 -11.75 -6.91 -13.76
C PHE A 54 -12.78 -7.77 -13.02
N LYS A 55 -13.61 -8.49 -13.77
CA LYS A 55 -14.70 -9.31 -13.22
C LYS A 55 -14.19 -10.61 -12.61
N THR A 56 -13.20 -11.23 -13.22
CA THR A 56 -12.73 -12.58 -12.86
C THR A 56 -11.28 -12.58 -12.37
N ASN A 57 -10.93 -13.59 -11.58
CA ASN A 57 -9.55 -13.79 -11.11
C ASN A 57 -8.60 -14.17 -12.27
N ILE A 58 -9.13 -14.80 -13.34
CA ILE A 58 -8.36 -15.10 -14.55
C ILE A 58 -7.93 -13.79 -15.21
N GLU A 59 -8.87 -12.87 -15.45
CA GLU A 59 -8.56 -11.57 -16.05
C GLU A 59 -7.56 -10.77 -15.22
N ARG A 60 -7.71 -10.76 -13.89
CA ARG A 60 -6.78 -10.09 -12.94
C ARG A 60 -5.36 -10.65 -13.07
N LYS A 61 -5.23 -11.98 -13.08
CA LYS A 61 -3.94 -12.67 -13.18
C LYS A 61 -3.29 -12.43 -14.53
N GLU A 62 -4.04 -12.55 -15.62
CA GLU A 62 -3.53 -12.30 -16.97
C GLU A 62 -3.13 -10.84 -17.17
N TYR A 63 -3.89 -9.89 -16.64
CA TYR A 63 -3.51 -8.48 -16.68
C TYR A 63 -2.20 -8.22 -15.93
N LEU A 64 -2.03 -8.75 -14.73
CA LEU A 64 -0.78 -8.65 -13.98
C LEU A 64 0.42 -9.24 -14.74
N LYS A 65 0.20 -10.27 -15.56
CA LYS A 65 1.21 -10.91 -16.41
C LYS A 65 1.41 -10.22 -17.76
N SER A 66 0.60 -9.21 -18.08
CA SER A 66 0.61 -8.56 -19.38
C SER A 66 1.94 -7.82 -19.67
N LEU A 67 2.25 -7.69 -20.96
CA LEU A 67 3.39 -6.90 -21.41
C LEU A 67 3.21 -5.41 -21.08
N GLU A 68 1.95 -4.91 -21.07
CA GLU A 68 1.59 -3.56 -20.65
C GLU A 68 2.08 -3.30 -19.22
N PHE A 69 1.69 -4.17 -18.28
CA PHE A 69 2.03 -4.00 -16.87
C PHE A 69 3.56 -4.18 -16.63
N TYR A 70 4.20 -5.14 -17.32
CA TYR A 70 5.65 -5.30 -17.26
C TYR A 70 6.39 -4.06 -17.75
N ASN A 71 5.97 -3.48 -18.88
CA ASN A 71 6.57 -2.26 -19.42
C ASN A 71 6.39 -1.07 -18.48
N PHE A 72 5.24 -0.95 -17.82
CA PHE A 72 5.03 0.06 -16.78
C PHE A 72 6.03 -0.11 -15.62
N ILE A 73 6.18 -1.34 -15.11
CA ILE A 73 7.15 -1.63 -14.03
C ILE A 73 8.57 -1.21 -14.42
N LYS A 74 8.96 -1.42 -15.66
CA LYS A 74 10.29 -1.01 -16.19
C LYS A 74 10.47 0.50 -16.32
N LYS A 75 9.41 1.29 -16.27
CA LYS A 75 9.49 2.77 -16.23
C LYS A 75 9.81 3.32 -14.85
N ILE A 76 9.63 2.54 -13.80
CA ILE A 76 10.00 2.94 -12.45
C ILE A 76 11.52 3.03 -12.36
N SER A 77 12.04 4.16 -11.92
CA SER A 77 13.47 4.40 -11.82
C SER A 77 13.89 4.94 -10.47
N LEU A 78 15.18 4.84 -10.16
CA LEU A 78 15.76 5.42 -8.95
C LEU A 78 16.27 6.83 -9.21
N THR A 79 15.97 7.75 -8.32
CA THR A 79 16.47 9.12 -8.35
C THR A 79 17.94 9.21 -7.89
N LYS A 80 18.53 10.42 -7.96
CA LYS A 80 19.86 10.70 -7.38
C LYS A 80 19.91 10.57 -5.86
N GLU A 81 18.76 10.54 -5.18
CA GLU A 81 18.65 10.37 -3.72
C GLU A 81 18.95 8.93 -3.25
N ARG A 82 19.15 7.99 -4.17
CA ARG A 82 19.54 6.59 -3.91
C ARG A 82 20.91 6.40 -3.23
N LYS A 83 21.73 7.44 -3.16
CA LYS A 83 23.07 7.36 -2.54
C LYS A 83 22.97 7.19 -1.03
N LEU A 84 23.65 6.18 -0.46
CA LEU A 84 23.56 5.86 0.97
C LEU A 84 24.00 7.00 1.88
N TYR A 85 25.01 7.79 1.47
CA TYR A 85 25.46 8.93 2.26
C TYR A 85 24.38 10.02 2.36
N LYS A 86 23.58 10.24 1.31
CA LYS A 86 22.45 11.19 1.33
C LYS A 86 21.35 10.69 2.25
N ILE A 87 20.96 9.41 2.08
CA ILE A 87 19.95 8.76 2.94
C ILE A 87 20.37 8.85 4.40
N GLY A 88 21.65 8.52 4.70
CA GLY A 88 22.20 8.57 6.05
C GLY A 88 22.25 9.97 6.63
N LEU A 89 22.65 10.98 5.83
CA LEU A 89 22.69 12.38 6.25
C LEU A 89 21.28 12.92 6.53
N ASP A 90 20.34 12.70 5.63
CA ASP A 90 18.95 13.13 5.81
C ASP A 90 18.32 12.46 7.05
N PHE A 91 18.55 11.17 7.24
CA PHE A 91 18.13 10.46 8.45
C PHE A 91 18.67 11.09 9.73
N LYS A 92 19.98 11.41 9.75
CA LYS A 92 20.63 12.04 10.92
C LYS A 92 20.08 13.44 11.17
N ILE A 93 19.95 14.25 10.12
CA ILE A 93 19.40 15.61 10.23
C ILE A 93 17.97 15.58 10.76
N ARG A 94 17.10 14.74 10.20
CA ARG A 94 15.71 14.60 10.67
C ARG A 94 15.65 14.13 12.13
N GLY A 95 16.47 13.14 12.48
CA GLY A 95 16.53 12.61 13.84
C GLY A 95 16.99 13.62 14.89
N ILE A 96 17.73 14.66 14.51
CA ILE A 96 18.22 15.72 15.41
C ILE A 96 17.34 16.97 15.32
N ARG A 97 17.14 17.51 14.12
CA ARG A 97 16.50 18.80 13.88
C ARG A 97 14.96 18.74 13.92
N ASN A 98 14.39 17.64 13.45
CA ASN A 98 12.94 17.54 13.22
C ASN A 98 12.25 16.40 14.00
N LYS A 99 12.77 16.06 15.17
CA LYS A 99 12.24 14.96 16.03
C LYS A 99 10.73 15.06 16.34
N LYS A 100 10.18 16.27 16.30
CA LYS A 100 8.78 16.56 16.68
C LYS A 100 8.03 17.28 15.57
N ASN A 101 8.39 17.05 14.30
CA ASN A 101 7.75 17.73 13.18
C ASN A 101 7.72 19.28 13.35
N ASN A 102 8.88 19.86 13.65
CA ASN A 102 8.99 21.31 13.89
C ASN A 102 9.09 22.11 12.58
N TYR A 103 9.57 21.48 11.50
CA TYR A 103 9.83 22.10 10.20
C TYR A 103 9.18 21.31 9.09
N ILE A 104 8.70 22.02 8.05
CA ILE A 104 8.13 21.42 6.84
C ILE A 104 9.24 20.71 6.06
N GLU A 105 9.09 19.40 5.88
CA GLU A 105 10.05 18.57 5.16
C GLU A 105 9.90 18.69 3.63
N ASP A 106 11.02 18.56 2.92
CA ASP A 106 11.02 18.52 1.45
C ASP A 106 10.61 17.15 0.93
N ILE A 107 9.33 17.00 0.67
CA ILE A 107 8.77 15.80 0.03
C ILE A 107 8.67 15.94 -1.49
N PHE A 108 8.88 17.15 -2.04
CA PHE A 108 8.76 17.41 -3.48
C PHE A 108 10.01 17.02 -4.27
N ASN A 109 11.20 17.13 -3.65
CA ASN A 109 12.47 16.87 -4.33
C ASN A 109 13.25 15.69 -3.72
N LYS A 110 12.89 15.24 -2.51
CA LYS A 110 13.61 14.20 -1.78
C LYS A 110 12.81 12.91 -1.73
N TYR A 111 12.88 12.11 -2.81
CA TYR A 111 12.26 10.80 -2.91
C TYR A 111 13.17 9.81 -3.65
N LEU A 112 13.00 8.53 -3.34
CA LEU A 112 13.86 7.45 -3.82
C LEU A 112 13.51 6.97 -5.22
N LEU A 113 12.20 6.78 -5.50
CA LEU A 113 11.68 6.23 -6.73
C LEU A 113 10.93 7.29 -7.54
N ASP A 114 11.18 7.32 -8.82
CA ASP A 114 10.44 8.10 -9.80
C ASP A 114 9.46 7.17 -10.51
N ILE A 115 8.16 7.43 -10.33
CA ILE A 115 7.06 6.72 -10.98
C ILE A 115 6.39 7.72 -11.93
N PRO A 116 6.06 7.34 -13.18
CA PRO A 116 5.34 8.23 -14.09
C PRO A 116 4.10 8.85 -13.41
N GLU A 117 3.92 10.15 -13.59
CA GLU A 117 2.77 10.86 -13.04
C GLU A 117 1.49 10.52 -13.82
N ASN A 118 1.61 10.46 -15.16
CA ASN A 118 0.53 10.07 -16.07
C ASN A 118 0.57 8.56 -16.31
N VAL A 119 0.15 7.80 -15.30
CA VAL A 119 0.12 6.32 -15.39
C VAL A 119 -0.84 5.81 -16.45
N GLU A 120 -1.81 6.62 -16.85
CA GLU A 120 -2.81 6.34 -17.88
C GLU A 120 -2.17 6.06 -19.25
N ASP A 121 -1.04 6.71 -19.54
CA ASP A 121 -0.29 6.53 -20.80
C ASP A 121 0.40 5.16 -20.85
N PHE A 122 0.66 4.56 -19.71
CA PHE A 122 1.37 3.29 -19.56
C PHE A 122 0.45 2.11 -19.26
N LEU A 123 -0.74 2.38 -18.72
CA LEU A 123 -1.72 1.39 -18.29
C LEU A 123 -3.11 1.67 -18.93
N PRO A 124 -3.19 1.75 -20.26
CA PRO A 124 -4.41 2.11 -20.97
C PRO A 124 -5.56 1.11 -20.75
N THR A 125 -5.26 -0.16 -20.47
CA THR A 125 -6.28 -1.16 -20.15
C THR A 125 -7.00 -0.83 -18.84
N LEU A 126 -6.27 -0.45 -17.80
CA LEU A 126 -6.88 0.01 -16.53
C LEU A 126 -7.57 1.36 -16.70
N ALA A 127 -6.98 2.28 -17.44
CA ALA A 127 -7.56 3.61 -17.69
C ALA A 127 -8.92 3.55 -18.39
N LYS A 128 -9.13 2.55 -19.26
CA LYS A 128 -10.37 2.33 -20.03
C LYS A 128 -11.29 1.29 -19.38
N SER A 129 -10.96 0.79 -18.19
CA SER A 129 -11.79 -0.19 -17.50
C SER A 129 -13.20 0.35 -17.25
N GLN A 130 -14.21 -0.50 -17.45
CA GLN A 130 -15.62 -0.19 -17.12
C GLN A 130 -15.94 -0.36 -15.63
N GLY A 131 -14.97 -0.77 -14.81
CA GLY A 131 -15.12 -0.87 -13.35
C GLY A 131 -15.41 0.49 -12.68
N PRO A 132 -15.52 0.51 -11.35
CA PRO A 132 -15.23 -0.61 -10.47
C PRO A 132 -16.37 -1.63 -10.35
N TYR A 133 -16.04 -2.92 -10.40
CA TYR A 133 -16.99 -4.02 -10.18
C TYR A 133 -17.19 -4.37 -8.70
N ILE A 134 -16.37 -3.78 -7.82
CA ILE A 134 -16.39 -3.99 -6.38
C ILE A 134 -16.29 -2.62 -5.72
N SER A 135 -17.07 -2.38 -4.67
CA SER A 135 -16.92 -1.16 -3.86
C SER A 135 -15.51 -1.03 -3.34
N ASN A 136 -14.90 0.13 -3.50
CA ASN A 136 -13.51 0.33 -3.09
C ASN A 136 -13.28 1.75 -2.55
N ILE A 137 -12.28 1.87 -1.69
CA ILE A 137 -11.78 3.13 -1.16
C ILE A 137 -10.27 3.11 -1.29
N ILE A 138 -9.69 4.09 -1.97
CA ILE A 138 -8.24 4.25 -2.05
C ILE A 138 -7.84 5.42 -1.16
N ILE A 139 -6.91 5.15 -0.23
CA ILE A 139 -6.43 6.15 0.73
C ILE A 139 -5.28 6.94 0.12
N GLY A 140 -5.34 8.25 0.26
CA GLY A 140 -4.27 9.17 -0.09
C GLY A 140 -4.28 10.38 0.82
N SER A 141 -3.44 11.36 0.50
CA SER A 141 -3.42 12.63 1.20
C SER A 141 -3.30 13.81 0.25
N LYS A 142 -4.00 14.88 0.58
CA LYS A 142 -3.81 16.21 -0.01
C LYS A 142 -2.73 16.94 0.77
N ILE A 143 -1.76 17.50 0.07
CA ILE A 143 -0.70 18.34 0.63
C ILE A 143 -1.26 19.75 0.81
N LEU A 144 -1.16 20.32 2.02
CA LEU A 144 -1.72 21.64 2.39
C LEU A 144 -0.66 22.75 2.42
N PHE A 145 0.50 22.49 1.87
CA PHE A 145 1.59 23.45 1.73
C PHE A 145 2.20 23.39 0.32
N ASN A 146 2.91 24.39 -0.07
CA ASN A 146 3.60 24.44 -1.36
C ASN A 146 5.12 24.28 -1.18
N LYS A 147 5.83 24.04 -2.29
CA LYS A 147 7.28 23.79 -2.27
C LYS A 147 8.12 24.95 -1.73
N PHE A 148 7.59 26.20 -1.73
CA PHE A 148 8.32 27.37 -1.24
C PHE A 148 8.29 27.47 0.28
N GLU A 149 7.38 26.76 0.96
CA GLU A 149 7.25 26.69 2.42
C GLU A 149 8.15 25.62 3.05
N VAL A 150 8.86 24.85 2.22
CA VAL A 150 9.80 23.82 2.71
C VAL A 150 10.89 24.47 3.56
N GLY A 151 11.10 23.93 4.75
CA GLY A 151 12.06 24.45 5.75
C GLY A 151 11.49 25.49 6.71
N GLU A 152 10.28 25.98 6.49
CA GLU A 152 9.57 26.82 7.45
C GLU A 152 9.16 26.03 8.69
N LYS A 153 8.88 26.76 9.78
CA LYS A 153 8.34 26.15 11.00
C LYS A 153 6.89 25.73 10.80
N VAL A 154 6.54 24.55 11.27
CA VAL A 154 5.18 24.02 11.21
C VAL A 154 4.20 24.86 12.05
N ASN A 155 4.61 25.31 13.25
CA ASN A 155 3.81 26.19 14.13
C ASN A 155 2.38 25.69 14.36
N GLY A 156 2.18 24.40 14.53
CA GLY A 156 0.86 23.78 14.74
C GLY A 156 -0.03 23.71 13.47
N ARG A 157 0.47 24.09 12.31
CA ARG A 157 -0.26 24.00 11.04
C ARG A 157 -0.55 22.53 10.69
N LYS A 158 -1.70 22.32 10.07
CA LYS A 158 -2.00 21.03 9.43
C LYS A 158 -1.39 21.04 8.02
N LEU A 159 -0.54 20.06 7.77
CA LEU A 159 0.23 19.96 6.52
C LEU A 159 -0.35 18.95 5.53
N TYR A 160 -1.15 18.01 6.03
CA TYR A 160 -1.76 16.97 5.22
C TYR A 160 -3.23 16.78 5.59
N LYS A 161 -4.05 16.48 4.60
CA LYS A 161 -5.43 16.08 4.79
C LYS A 161 -5.61 14.68 4.18
N GLU A 162 -6.11 13.77 4.97
CA GLU A 162 -6.48 12.44 4.48
C GLU A 162 -7.63 12.55 3.47
N ILE A 163 -7.50 11.82 2.37
CA ILE A 163 -8.54 11.75 1.34
C ILE A 163 -8.94 10.29 1.08
N TYR A 164 -10.24 10.08 0.93
CA TYR A 164 -10.83 8.82 0.48
C TYR A 164 -11.28 9.00 -0.96
N MET A 165 -10.58 8.33 -1.87
CA MET A 165 -10.90 8.34 -3.30
C MET A 165 -11.75 7.13 -3.61
N THR A 166 -12.98 7.36 -4.11
CA THR A 166 -13.98 6.30 -4.27
C THR A 166 -15.07 6.70 -5.28
N ASP A 167 -16.00 5.79 -5.57
CA ASP A 167 -17.17 6.08 -6.39
C ASP A 167 -18.31 6.72 -5.57
N ILE A 168 -19.31 7.25 -6.29
CA ILE A 168 -20.45 7.97 -5.69
C ILE A 168 -21.28 7.07 -4.75
N LYS A 169 -21.46 5.79 -5.08
CA LYS A 169 -22.21 4.86 -4.23
C LYS A 169 -21.50 4.58 -2.93
N THR A 170 -20.20 4.30 -3.01
CA THR A 170 -19.38 4.05 -1.83
C THR A 170 -19.22 5.33 -0.98
N LYS A 171 -19.18 6.52 -1.60
CA LYS A 171 -19.24 7.80 -0.87
C LYS A 171 -20.49 7.89 0.01
N LYS A 172 -21.69 7.58 -0.52
CA LYS A 172 -22.93 7.57 0.28
C LYS A 172 -22.84 6.59 1.46
N LEU A 173 -22.31 5.40 1.23
CA LEU A 173 -22.09 4.42 2.30
C LEU A 173 -21.18 5.01 3.42
N ILE A 174 -20.12 5.73 3.06
CA ILE A 174 -19.25 6.40 4.04
C ILE A 174 -20.02 7.48 4.80
N GLU A 175 -20.69 8.39 4.09
CA GLU A 175 -21.41 9.51 4.70
C GLU A 175 -22.50 9.06 5.70
N GLU A 176 -23.13 7.93 5.45
CA GLU A 176 -24.20 7.40 6.31
C GLU A 176 -23.71 6.55 7.47
N ASN A 177 -22.54 5.93 7.37
CA ASN A 177 -22.06 4.95 8.36
C ASN A 177 -20.77 5.39 9.09
N TRP A 178 -20.01 6.34 8.54
CA TRP A 178 -18.74 6.77 9.11
C TRP A 178 -18.93 7.87 10.15
N LEU A 179 -18.64 7.56 11.40
CA LEU A 179 -18.77 8.47 12.55
C LEU A 179 -17.47 9.23 12.88
N SER A 180 -16.59 9.45 11.90
CA SER A 180 -15.38 10.30 12.03
C SER A 180 -14.53 10.05 13.29
N GLN A 181 -14.39 8.81 13.74
CA GLN A 181 -13.53 8.47 14.87
C GLN A 181 -12.12 8.13 14.36
N LYS A 182 -11.29 9.16 14.23
CA LYS A 182 -9.85 8.93 14.03
C LYS A 182 -9.18 8.50 15.33
N SER A 183 -8.13 7.70 15.20
CA SER A 183 -7.24 7.38 16.31
C SER A 183 -6.73 8.65 17.01
N LYS A 184 -6.66 8.59 18.35
CA LYS A 184 -6.08 9.67 19.16
C LYS A 184 -4.61 9.97 18.85
N ILE A 185 -3.88 9.02 18.25
CA ILE A 185 -2.50 9.19 17.80
C ILE A 185 -2.36 10.37 16.83
N PHE A 186 -3.38 10.65 16.04
CA PHE A 186 -3.34 11.74 15.05
C PHE A 186 -3.64 13.14 15.61
N LEU A 187 -4.15 13.28 16.83
CA LEU A 187 -4.61 14.57 17.39
C LEU A 187 -3.53 15.66 17.39
N ASN A 188 -2.32 15.30 17.80
CA ASN A 188 -1.19 16.25 17.89
C ASN A 188 -0.27 16.23 16.66
N SER A 189 -0.72 15.60 15.57
CA SER A 189 0.05 15.51 14.33
C SER A 189 -0.24 16.68 13.38
N SER A 190 0.52 16.76 12.30
CA SER A 190 0.24 17.67 11.17
C SER A 190 -0.89 17.20 10.25
N LEU A 191 -1.63 16.15 10.63
CA LEU A 191 -2.81 15.71 9.90
C LEU A 191 -4.02 16.57 10.26
N SER A 192 -4.79 16.95 9.24
CA SER A 192 -6.10 17.54 9.44
C SER A 192 -7.05 16.55 10.10
N GLU A 193 -7.87 17.03 11.02
CA GLU A 193 -8.92 16.21 11.62
C GLU A 193 -10.03 15.84 10.61
N LYS A 194 -10.23 16.71 9.62
CA LYS A 194 -11.23 16.52 8.56
C LYS A 194 -10.67 15.61 7.47
N ILE A 195 -11.46 14.61 7.10
CA ILE A 195 -11.24 13.77 5.93
C ILE A 195 -11.99 14.38 4.75
N GLU A 196 -11.45 14.22 3.54
CA GLU A 196 -12.10 14.63 2.31
C GLU A 196 -12.43 13.41 1.45
N ILE A 197 -13.69 13.30 0.99
CA ILE A 197 -14.10 12.20 0.11
C ILE A 197 -14.12 12.73 -1.33
N ARG A 198 -13.35 12.09 -2.20
CA ARG A 198 -13.19 12.49 -3.61
C ARG A 198 -13.78 11.42 -4.54
N THR A 199 -14.69 11.86 -5.41
CA THR A 199 -15.29 11.02 -6.45
C THR A 199 -14.95 11.48 -7.86
N ASP A 200 -14.19 12.55 -7.97
CA ASP A 200 -13.72 13.17 -9.20
C ASP A 200 -12.33 12.69 -9.65
N ILE A 201 -11.66 11.87 -8.84
CA ILE A 201 -10.36 11.32 -9.15
C ILE A 201 -10.54 9.91 -9.74
N PRO A 202 -10.14 9.67 -11.00
CA PRO A 202 -10.24 8.35 -11.62
C PRO A 202 -9.48 7.27 -10.82
N LEU A 203 -9.98 6.05 -10.81
CA LEU A 203 -9.46 4.94 -9.99
C LEU A 203 -7.95 4.69 -10.20
N LEU A 204 -7.49 4.75 -11.45
CA LEU A 204 -6.07 4.60 -11.77
C LEU A 204 -5.22 5.76 -11.23
N LYS A 205 -5.70 7.01 -11.34
CA LYS A 205 -5.05 8.18 -10.75
C LYS A 205 -5.05 8.09 -9.21
N ALA A 206 -6.13 7.64 -8.61
CA ALA A 206 -6.22 7.40 -7.17
C ALA A 206 -5.16 6.40 -6.70
N SER A 207 -4.93 5.32 -7.47
CA SER A 207 -3.88 4.33 -7.19
C SER A 207 -2.48 4.95 -7.25
N ARG A 208 -2.24 5.83 -8.24
CA ARG A 208 -0.96 6.54 -8.38
C ARG A 208 -0.74 7.52 -7.24
N ILE A 209 -1.76 8.27 -6.84
CA ILE A 209 -1.72 9.15 -5.67
C ILE A 209 -1.40 8.33 -4.42
N SER A 210 -2.13 7.25 -4.19
CA SER A 210 -1.93 6.39 -3.01
C SER A 210 -0.51 5.82 -2.91
N ALA A 211 0.13 5.54 -4.05
CA ALA A 211 1.50 5.04 -4.11
C ALA A 211 2.58 6.13 -3.87
N SER A 212 2.20 7.39 -3.71
CA SER A 212 3.12 8.52 -3.54
C SER A 212 3.54 8.73 -2.10
N ASP A 213 4.04 7.68 -1.45
CA ASP A 213 4.48 7.77 -0.06
C ASP A 213 5.72 8.66 0.09
N ILE A 214 5.72 9.46 1.15
CA ILE A 214 6.77 10.45 1.45
C ILE A 214 8.17 9.83 1.45
N PHE A 215 9.11 10.52 0.82
CA PHE A 215 10.51 10.12 0.62
C PHE A 215 10.72 8.81 -0.15
N TYR A 216 9.63 8.12 -0.48
CA TYR A 216 9.71 6.89 -1.26
C TYR A 216 9.42 7.14 -2.74
N THR A 217 8.32 7.85 -3.05
CA THR A 217 7.95 8.18 -4.43
C THR A 217 7.53 9.64 -4.57
N ASN A 218 7.58 10.15 -5.81
CA ASN A 218 7.23 11.53 -6.12
C ASN A 218 5.75 11.83 -5.85
N PRO A 219 5.41 13.01 -5.30
CA PRO A 219 4.04 13.51 -5.21
C PRO A 219 3.36 13.59 -6.58
N VAL A 220 2.06 13.70 -6.60
CA VAL A 220 1.24 13.86 -7.81
C VAL A 220 0.58 15.23 -7.81
N PHE A 221 0.70 15.95 -8.92
CA PHE A 221 -0.08 17.16 -9.16
C PHE A 221 -1.29 16.82 -10.02
N TYR A 222 -2.50 17.11 -9.54
CA TYR A 222 -3.72 16.81 -10.26
C TYR A 222 -4.79 17.88 -9.96
N ASN A 223 -5.45 18.40 -11.02
CA ASN A 223 -6.51 19.42 -10.92
C ASN A 223 -6.14 20.63 -10.04
N GLY A 224 -4.92 21.14 -10.14
CA GLY A 224 -4.47 22.31 -9.37
C GLY A 224 -4.05 22.01 -7.93
N GLU A 225 -4.05 20.76 -7.49
CA GLU A 225 -3.75 20.34 -6.14
C GLU A 225 -2.57 19.38 -6.10
N ASN A 226 -1.81 19.39 -5.00
CA ASN A 226 -0.71 18.46 -4.75
C ASN A 226 -1.19 17.32 -3.84
N PHE A 227 -0.87 16.09 -4.23
CA PHE A 227 -1.24 14.88 -3.50
C PHE A 227 -0.02 14.03 -3.15
N SER A 228 -0.15 13.30 -2.05
CA SER A 228 0.80 12.29 -1.62
C SER A 228 0.08 11.02 -1.19
N GLY A 229 0.84 9.99 -0.79
CA GLY A 229 0.34 8.64 -0.58
C GLY A 229 -0.55 8.43 0.63
N GLY A 230 -0.85 7.16 0.85
CA GLY A 230 -1.70 6.69 1.95
C GLY A 230 -0.99 6.61 3.31
N PHE A 231 0.23 7.11 3.43
CA PHE A 231 1.02 7.09 4.68
C PHE A 231 0.31 7.78 5.86
N VAL A 232 -0.68 8.62 5.60
CA VAL A 232 -1.49 9.31 6.62
C VAL A 232 -2.28 8.36 7.50
N ASP A 233 -2.82 7.28 6.93
CA ASP A 233 -3.31 6.09 7.63
C ASP A 233 -3.28 4.88 6.69
N LEU A 234 -2.23 4.07 6.80
CA LEU A 234 -2.08 2.88 5.94
C LEU A 234 -3.11 1.79 6.23
N ILE A 235 -3.72 1.81 7.41
CA ILE A 235 -4.67 0.78 7.85
C ILE A 235 -5.84 1.44 8.58
N PRO A 236 -6.79 2.02 7.82
CA PRO A 236 -7.96 2.69 8.40
C PRO A 236 -8.99 1.67 8.90
N ILE A 237 -8.64 0.94 9.96
CA ILE A 237 -9.46 -0.14 10.50
C ILE A 237 -10.80 0.34 11.06
N GLU A 238 -10.83 1.55 11.63
CA GLU A 238 -12.05 2.17 12.12
C GLU A 238 -13.05 2.39 10.97
N LEU A 239 -12.55 2.84 9.82
CA LEU A 239 -13.35 2.99 8.60
C LEU A 239 -13.92 1.64 8.16
N ALA A 240 -13.07 0.61 8.05
CA ALA A 240 -13.52 -0.72 7.64
C ALA A 240 -14.61 -1.27 8.57
N LYS A 241 -14.44 -1.14 9.88
CA LYS A 241 -15.44 -1.60 10.89
C LYS A 241 -16.73 -0.81 10.86
N SER A 242 -16.68 0.47 10.50
CA SER A 242 -17.91 1.27 10.38
C SER A 242 -18.73 0.86 9.16
N LEU A 243 -18.05 0.44 8.06
CA LEU A 243 -18.66 0.19 6.76
C LEU A 243 -19.01 -1.28 6.50
N SER A 244 -18.49 -2.23 7.30
CA SER A 244 -18.70 -3.67 7.09
C SER A 244 -19.04 -4.42 8.38
N LYS A 245 -19.63 -5.61 8.21
CA LYS A 245 -19.93 -6.54 9.31
C LYS A 245 -18.71 -7.34 9.72
N GLU A 246 -17.86 -7.73 8.75
CA GLU A 246 -16.61 -8.46 8.97
C GLU A 246 -15.44 -7.70 8.36
N VAL A 247 -14.28 -7.78 9.02
CA VAL A 247 -13.03 -7.16 8.56
C VAL A 247 -11.93 -8.21 8.43
N ILE A 248 -11.30 -8.23 7.27
CA ILE A 248 -10.11 -9.03 6.97
C ILE A 248 -8.90 -8.11 6.94
N LEU A 249 -7.85 -8.45 7.66
CA LEU A 249 -6.68 -7.62 7.86
C LEU A 249 -5.38 -8.40 7.73
N GLU A 250 -4.38 -7.78 7.08
CA GLU A 250 -3.03 -8.33 7.02
C GLU A 250 -2.26 -8.04 8.33
N LEU A 251 -1.55 -9.04 8.84
CA LEU A 251 -0.57 -8.86 9.92
C LEU A 251 0.65 -8.12 9.37
N LYS A 252 0.90 -6.93 9.86
CA LYS A 252 2.02 -6.07 9.46
C LYS A 252 3.19 -6.15 10.45
N GLN A 253 4.39 -6.06 9.88
CA GLN A 253 5.61 -5.83 10.66
C GLN A 253 5.73 -4.36 11.07
N LYS A 254 6.49 -4.12 12.13
CA LYS A 254 6.84 -2.78 12.56
C LYS A 254 7.65 -2.05 11.48
N TYR A 255 7.45 -0.75 11.38
CA TYR A 255 8.29 0.12 10.57
C TYR A 255 9.74 0.04 11.03
N LYS A 256 10.66 0.05 10.08
CA LYS A 256 12.09 0.20 10.38
C LYS A 256 12.35 1.58 10.97
N LYS A 257 13.43 1.70 11.73
CA LYS A 257 13.79 2.97 12.40
C LYS A 257 13.86 4.18 11.47
N ILE A 258 14.30 3.97 10.22
CA ILE A 258 14.39 5.05 9.24
C ILE A 258 13.01 5.51 8.75
N GLU A 259 12.09 4.58 8.54
CA GLU A 259 10.71 4.84 8.13
C GLU A 259 9.93 5.53 9.26
N GLU A 260 10.11 5.05 10.48
CA GLU A 260 9.50 5.62 11.68
C GLU A 260 9.94 7.08 11.91
N ILE A 261 11.23 7.37 11.80
CA ILE A 261 11.75 8.75 11.91
C ILE A 261 11.21 9.63 10.78
N ALA A 262 11.10 9.10 9.56
CA ALA A 262 10.53 9.84 8.44
C ALA A 262 9.07 10.24 8.73
N LEU A 263 8.24 9.32 9.23
CA LEU A 263 6.86 9.60 9.61
C LEU A 263 6.79 10.65 10.73
N ILE A 264 7.51 10.45 11.83
CA ILE A 264 7.47 11.38 12.96
C ILE A 264 7.92 12.78 12.53
N SER A 265 9.01 12.89 11.76
CA SER A 265 9.55 14.20 11.33
C SER A 265 8.63 14.94 10.35
N THR A 266 7.84 14.23 9.58
CA THR A 266 7.02 14.80 8.51
C THR A 266 5.58 15.02 8.91
N VAL A 267 5.02 14.08 9.66
CA VAL A 267 3.60 14.04 10.00
C VAL A 267 3.36 14.27 11.51
N GLY A 268 4.31 13.93 12.35
CA GLY A 268 4.24 14.17 13.79
C GLY A 268 3.59 13.05 14.59
N TYR A 269 3.37 11.87 14.01
CA TYR A 269 2.88 10.69 14.75
C TYR A 269 3.79 9.47 14.55
N SER A 270 3.71 8.50 15.45
CA SER A 270 4.44 7.24 15.38
C SER A 270 3.66 6.18 14.59
N GLY A 271 4.21 5.76 13.46
CA GLY A 271 3.65 4.66 12.67
C GLY A 271 3.63 3.34 13.44
N ASN A 272 4.62 3.11 14.31
CA ASN A 272 4.69 1.91 15.13
C ASN A 272 3.67 1.91 16.28
N GLU A 273 3.30 3.07 16.80
CA GLU A 273 2.18 3.20 17.75
C GLU A 273 0.85 2.93 17.07
N ARG A 274 0.65 3.50 15.88
CA ARG A 274 -0.55 3.21 15.07
C ARG A 274 -0.66 1.72 14.75
N MET A 275 0.45 1.07 14.42
CA MET A 275 0.48 -0.36 14.14
C MET A 275 0.11 -1.21 15.36
N ARG A 276 0.52 -0.80 16.56
CA ARG A 276 0.08 -1.47 17.80
C ARG A 276 -1.42 -1.32 18.01
N GLU A 277 -1.95 -0.10 17.88
CA GLU A 277 -3.39 0.15 17.94
C GLU A 277 -4.18 -0.75 16.99
N VAL A 278 -3.79 -0.76 15.71
CA VAL A 278 -4.43 -1.61 14.69
C VAL A 278 -4.39 -3.09 15.08
N HIS A 279 -3.27 -3.56 15.62
CA HIS A 279 -3.15 -4.94 16.07
C HIS A 279 -3.94 -5.25 17.34
N ASP A 280 -4.31 -4.24 18.13
CA ASP A 280 -5.18 -4.42 19.29
C ASP A 280 -6.66 -4.48 18.91
N PHE A 281 -7.04 -4.06 17.71
CA PHE A 281 -8.38 -4.28 17.19
C PHE A 281 -8.64 -5.76 16.90
N ASN A 282 -9.87 -6.19 17.10
CA ASN A 282 -10.35 -7.52 16.73
C ASN A 282 -10.83 -7.48 15.26
N ALA A 283 -9.94 -7.78 14.30
CA ALA A 283 -10.37 -8.16 12.97
C ALA A 283 -10.89 -9.61 12.98
N ASP A 284 -11.87 -9.90 12.13
CA ASP A 284 -12.48 -11.23 12.08
C ASP A 284 -11.51 -12.28 11.53
N TYR A 285 -10.72 -11.89 10.51
CA TYR A 285 -9.68 -12.74 9.94
C TYR A 285 -8.36 -11.97 9.80
N TRP A 286 -7.28 -12.63 10.12
CA TRP A 286 -5.92 -12.13 9.96
C TRP A 286 -5.17 -12.97 8.93
N ILE A 287 -4.51 -12.29 8.00
CA ILE A 287 -3.68 -12.91 6.97
C ILE A 287 -2.22 -12.60 7.31
N ASP A 288 -1.38 -13.61 7.44
CA ASP A 288 0.02 -13.40 7.74
C ASP A 288 0.88 -13.49 6.48
N THR A 289 1.44 -12.37 6.06
CA THR A 289 2.41 -12.26 4.97
C THR A 289 3.77 -11.74 5.46
N SER A 290 4.04 -11.85 6.77
CA SER A 290 5.25 -11.30 7.38
C SER A 290 6.55 -11.91 6.84
N ASP A 291 6.50 -13.13 6.31
CA ASP A 291 7.62 -13.83 5.69
C ASP A 291 7.78 -13.58 4.18
N ALA A 292 6.89 -12.80 3.55
CA ALA A 292 6.89 -12.57 2.10
C ALA A 292 8.27 -12.19 1.53
N ALA A 293 8.99 -11.29 2.22
CA ALA A 293 10.33 -10.88 1.79
C ALA A 293 11.34 -12.04 1.75
N LYS A 294 11.19 -13.02 2.64
CA LYS A 294 12.04 -14.21 2.70
C LYS A 294 11.59 -15.27 1.70
N SER A 295 10.29 -15.57 1.67
CA SER A 295 9.70 -16.62 0.83
C SER A 295 9.78 -16.28 -0.67
N LEU A 296 9.62 -14.99 -1.01
CA LEU A 296 9.61 -14.49 -2.39
C LEU A 296 10.94 -13.83 -2.80
N LYS A 297 12.03 -14.07 -2.07
CA LYS A 297 13.33 -13.47 -2.36
C LYS A 297 13.75 -13.74 -3.81
N GLY A 298 13.90 -12.66 -4.60
CA GLY A 298 14.27 -12.73 -6.03
C GLY A 298 13.08 -12.90 -6.97
N SER A 299 11.87 -13.01 -6.46
CA SER A 299 10.64 -13.16 -7.26
C SER A 299 9.68 -11.99 -7.09
N TYR A 300 10.14 -10.83 -6.61
CA TYR A 300 9.35 -9.60 -6.64
C TYR A 300 10.27 -8.38 -6.69
N ILE A 301 9.71 -7.25 -7.11
CA ILE A 301 10.42 -5.98 -7.20
C ILE A 301 10.79 -5.52 -5.80
N SER A 302 12.05 -5.24 -5.60
CA SER A 302 12.56 -4.81 -4.30
C SER A 302 13.74 -3.86 -4.43
N THR A 303 13.97 -3.07 -3.41
CA THR A 303 15.21 -2.28 -3.29
C THR A 303 16.28 -3.11 -2.59
N LYS A 304 17.51 -3.06 -3.10
CA LYS A 304 18.69 -3.71 -2.52
C LYS A 304 19.77 -2.67 -2.26
N ILE A 305 20.55 -2.86 -1.19
CA ILE A 305 21.71 -2.03 -0.93
C ILE A 305 22.92 -2.64 -1.65
N ASN A 306 23.53 -1.85 -2.54
CA ASN A 306 24.80 -2.18 -3.14
C ASN A 306 25.91 -1.46 -2.37
N LEU A 307 26.66 -2.20 -1.56
CA LEU A 307 27.74 -1.65 -0.72
C LEU A 307 28.93 -1.17 -1.54
N PHE A 308 29.23 -1.80 -2.68
CA PHE A 308 30.36 -1.38 -3.55
C PHE A 308 30.10 -0.02 -4.20
N LYS A 309 28.86 0.25 -4.61
CA LYS A 309 28.47 1.53 -5.22
C LYS A 309 27.93 2.54 -4.20
N PHE A 310 27.85 2.16 -2.93
CA PHE A 310 27.27 2.96 -1.85
C PHE A 310 25.90 3.56 -2.20
N GLN A 311 25.00 2.73 -2.73
CA GLN A 311 23.68 3.16 -3.17
C GLN A 311 22.62 2.06 -3.04
N VAL A 312 21.35 2.50 -3.10
CA VAL A 312 20.21 1.60 -3.30
C VAL A 312 20.10 1.27 -4.78
N GLU A 313 19.79 0.03 -5.10
CA GLU A 313 19.47 -0.46 -6.44
C GLU A 313 18.06 -1.05 -6.46
N LEU A 314 17.37 -0.90 -7.58
CA LEU A 314 16.05 -1.49 -7.81
C LEU A 314 16.24 -2.82 -8.54
N SER A 315 15.69 -3.88 -7.96
CA SER A 315 15.68 -5.21 -8.58
C SER A 315 14.35 -5.39 -9.30
N ILE A 316 14.37 -5.32 -10.62
CA ILE A 316 13.24 -5.60 -11.52
C ILE A 316 13.58 -6.86 -12.34
N PRO A 317 12.61 -7.72 -12.69
CA PRO A 317 12.83 -8.86 -13.56
C PRO A 317 13.43 -8.42 -14.91
N GLU A 318 14.54 -9.04 -15.31
CA GLU A 318 15.30 -8.65 -16.53
C GLU A 318 14.54 -8.99 -17.80
N THR A 319 13.83 -10.13 -17.81
CA THR A 319 13.07 -10.61 -18.95
C THR A 319 11.59 -10.69 -18.67
N TYR A 320 10.78 -10.60 -19.74
CA TYR A 320 9.33 -10.71 -19.64
C TYR A 320 8.90 -12.10 -19.13
N GLU A 321 9.60 -13.16 -19.56
CA GLU A 321 9.31 -14.53 -19.09
C GLU A 321 9.54 -14.68 -17.57
N LYS A 322 10.68 -14.15 -17.08
CA LYS A 322 10.93 -14.12 -15.63
C LYS A 322 9.86 -13.35 -14.90
N TYR A 323 9.44 -12.21 -15.43
CA TYR A 323 8.37 -11.41 -14.84
C TYR A 323 7.06 -12.18 -14.73
N LYS A 324 6.61 -12.87 -15.77
CA LYS A 324 5.40 -13.70 -15.74
C LYS A 324 5.48 -14.80 -14.67
N ASN A 325 6.61 -15.49 -14.61
CA ASN A 325 6.84 -16.51 -13.59
C ASN A 325 6.84 -15.92 -12.16
N ASP A 326 7.45 -14.75 -11.97
CA ASP A 326 7.45 -14.06 -10.67
C ASP A 326 6.03 -13.66 -10.24
N VAL A 327 5.17 -13.25 -11.18
CA VAL A 327 3.75 -12.99 -10.91
C VAL A 327 3.02 -14.25 -10.47
N ASP A 328 3.23 -15.38 -11.15
CA ASP A 328 2.63 -16.66 -10.77
C ASP A 328 3.05 -17.08 -9.34
N ILE A 329 4.33 -16.98 -9.02
CA ILE A 329 4.86 -17.32 -7.68
C ILE A 329 4.24 -16.41 -6.60
N GLN A 330 4.14 -15.11 -6.86
CA GLN A 330 3.54 -14.15 -5.92
C GLN A 330 2.03 -14.39 -5.74
N TRP A 331 1.33 -14.66 -6.84
CA TRP A 331 -0.10 -14.97 -6.82
C TRP A 331 -0.36 -16.23 -5.97
N ASP A 332 0.36 -17.32 -6.25
CA ASP A 332 0.20 -18.60 -5.53
C ASP A 332 0.53 -18.42 -4.05
N TYR A 333 1.57 -17.66 -3.71
CA TYR A 333 1.86 -17.31 -2.32
C TYR A 333 0.67 -16.61 -1.66
N GLY A 334 0.15 -15.55 -2.29
CA GLY A 334 -1.00 -14.80 -1.78
C GLY A 334 -2.23 -15.69 -1.61
N TYR A 335 -2.51 -16.53 -2.61
CA TYR A 335 -3.62 -17.48 -2.58
C TYR A 335 -3.53 -18.43 -1.39
N GLN A 336 -2.37 -19.03 -1.14
CA GLN A 336 -2.16 -19.91 0.01
C GLN A 336 -2.34 -19.18 1.34
N ARG A 337 -1.83 -17.94 1.47
CA ARG A 337 -2.01 -17.12 2.69
C ARG A 337 -3.47 -16.75 2.96
N GLY A 338 -4.22 -16.42 1.91
CA GLY A 338 -5.66 -16.18 2.01
C GLY A 338 -6.42 -17.45 2.43
N LYS A 339 -6.09 -18.58 1.82
CA LYS A 339 -6.67 -19.90 2.16
C LYS A 339 -6.40 -20.29 3.61
N GLU A 340 -5.14 -20.20 4.08
CA GLU A 340 -4.76 -20.48 5.46
C GLU A 340 -5.55 -19.62 6.46
N ALA A 341 -5.72 -18.33 6.16
CA ALA A 341 -6.45 -17.42 7.01
C ALA A 341 -7.90 -17.87 7.21
N ILE A 342 -8.60 -18.21 6.13
CA ILE A 342 -10.01 -18.65 6.18
C ILE A 342 -10.14 -20.01 6.88
N LEU A 343 -9.32 -20.99 6.54
CA LEU A 343 -9.35 -22.32 7.13
C LEU A 343 -9.00 -22.31 8.62
N SER A 344 -8.28 -21.32 9.09
CA SER A 344 -7.98 -21.12 10.52
C SER A 344 -9.18 -20.63 11.32
N GLY A 345 -10.25 -20.15 10.66
CA GLY A 345 -11.48 -19.65 11.27
C GLY A 345 -11.36 -18.20 11.79
N LYS A 346 -12.46 -17.67 12.29
CA LYS A 346 -12.50 -16.32 12.85
C LYS A 346 -11.58 -16.16 14.08
N ASN A 347 -11.15 -14.92 14.33
CA ASN A 347 -10.28 -14.56 15.46
C ASN A 347 -8.93 -15.33 15.45
N ASN A 348 -8.44 -15.61 14.26
CA ASN A 348 -7.28 -16.48 14.01
C ASN A 348 -5.92 -15.83 14.28
N LYS A 349 -5.85 -14.60 14.80
CA LYS A 349 -4.60 -13.83 14.98
C LYS A 349 -3.50 -14.62 15.70
N LYS A 350 -3.85 -15.30 16.80
CA LYS A 350 -2.90 -16.13 17.54
C LYS A 350 -2.44 -17.31 16.72
N LYS A 351 -3.37 -18.02 16.06
CA LYS A 351 -3.07 -19.16 15.18
C LYS A 351 -2.16 -18.76 14.03
N MET A 352 -2.39 -17.58 13.41
CA MET A 352 -1.55 -17.08 12.34
C MET A 352 -0.13 -16.74 12.80
N ARG A 353 0.05 -16.23 14.01
CA ARG A 353 1.39 -15.98 14.59
C ARG A 353 2.12 -17.26 14.95
N ASP A 354 1.40 -18.30 15.39
CA ASP A 354 1.95 -19.56 15.84
C ASP A 354 1.98 -20.62 14.70
N ALA A 355 1.28 -20.34 13.60
CA ALA A 355 1.24 -21.24 12.45
C ALA A 355 2.63 -21.45 11.88
N ASN A 356 2.86 -22.69 11.46
CA ASN A 356 4.13 -23.19 10.98
C ASN A 356 4.51 -22.53 9.65
N PHE A 357 4.93 -21.27 9.69
CA PHE A 357 5.50 -20.50 8.59
C PHE A 357 6.55 -21.28 7.80
N LEU A 358 7.26 -22.19 8.48
CA LEU A 358 8.34 -22.97 7.92
C LEU A 358 7.88 -23.81 6.73
N ASN A 359 6.72 -24.46 6.82
CA ASN A 359 6.26 -25.36 5.75
C ASN A 359 5.88 -24.62 4.48
N THR A 360 5.07 -23.56 4.57
CA THR A 360 4.69 -22.77 3.39
C THR A 360 5.90 -22.06 2.78
N SER A 361 6.78 -21.49 3.63
CA SER A 361 8.02 -20.85 3.17
C SER A 361 8.99 -21.81 2.51
N GLU A 362 9.05 -23.08 2.95
CA GLU A 362 9.84 -24.13 2.31
C GLU A 362 9.23 -24.58 0.98
N GLU A 363 7.94 -24.74 0.91
CA GLU A 363 7.24 -25.10 -0.33
C GLU A 363 7.46 -24.06 -1.44
N PHE A 364 7.33 -22.77 -1.12
CA PHE A 364 7.62 -21.69 -2.08
C PHE A 364 9.10 -21.61 -2.45
N ARG A 365 10.01 -21.85 -1.50
CA ARG A 365 11.44 -21.94 -1.81
C ARG A 365 11.76 -23.11 -2.74
N ASN A 366 11.15 -24.26 -2.52
CA ASN A 366 11.35 -25.47 -3.33
C ASN A 366 10.79 -25.25 -4.75
N LYS A 367 9.58 -24.72 -4.91
CA LYS A 367 9.02 -24.35 -6.23
C LYS A 367 9.95 -23.39 -6.99
N ARG A 368 10.55 -22.41 -6.33
CA ARG A 368 11.51 -21.48 -6.92
C ARG A 368 12.80 -22.17 -7.38
N ASN A 369 13.33 -23.09 -6.58
CA ASN A 369 14.53 -23.84 -6.92
C ASN A 369 14.30 -24.77 -8.10
N LEU A 370 13.10 -25.35 -8.23
CA LEU A 370 12.71 -26.17 -9.38
C LEU A 370 12.52 -25.36 -10.65
N SER A 371 12.07 -24.09 -10.54
CA SER A 371 11.89 -23.19 -11.69
C SER A 371 13.17 -22.47 -12.11
N GLY A 372 14.16 -22.33 -11.22
CA GLY A 372 15.45 -21.67 -11.48
C GLY A 372 16.60 -22.62 -11.89
N GLY A 373 16.35 -23.91 -11.95
CA GLY A 373 17.34 -24.96 -12.19
C GLY A 373 17.41 -25.45 -13.64
N LYS A 374 16.99 -24.64 -14.62
CA LYS A 374 17.25 -24.89 -16.04
C LYS A 374 17.86 -23.65 -16.68
N ASN A 375 19.16 -23.53 -16.49
CA ASN A 375 20.10 -22.88 -17.40
C ASN A 375 21.47 -23.49 -17.18
#